data_5255eadced17c85be6776c87a2ef154d
#
_entry.id   5255eadced17c85be6776c87a2ef154d
#
_cell.length_a   1.000
_cell.length_b   1.000
_cell.length_c   1.000
_cell.angle_alpha   90.00
_cell.angle_beta   90.00
_cell.angle_gamma   90.00
#
_symmetry.space_group_name_H-M   'P 1'
#
loop_
_entity.id
_entity.type
_entity.pdbx_description
1 polymer ?
#
loop_
_entity_poly.entity_id
_entity_poly.type
_entity_poly.pdbx_seq_one_letter_code
_entity_poly.pdbx_strand_id
1 'polypeptide(L)'
;DKDRPGYDYTAFFARSGLMADLAPAGGVPLIPVGGIGDHSVAVALAGGIAASLFKRERTGEGEKVDVSLLQSATFIGCTGVLNGFNGRKLPRDRYDCGHAGSNTYQGSDGEWFYLAVIDYRRFPEFCQVIGLPEIASDPRFNTVDAYYKNKAELTHIFDKKFAEHPVSYWHELLEEHDLPHEILRHFKDVPDDPQVQANHYMYPYEYKDGTKTVFSNGPVHFSSIDPAEIPCKISGPIGRDTAQVLEELGYTQAEIAAMYENKEIR
;
A
#
# COMPACT_ATOMS: atom_id res chain seq x y z
N ASP A 1 4.91 -21.06 18.77
CA ASP A 1 5.29 -20.94 17.34
C ASP A 1 6.60 -20.15 17.10
N LYS A 2 7.37 -19.84 18.15
CA LYS A 2 8.60 -18.98 18.05
C LYS A 2 9.66 -19.54 17.09
N ASP A 3 9.72 -20.83 16.91
CA ASP A 3 10.71 -21.53 16.08
C ASP A 3 10.13 -21.90 14.68
N ARG A 4 8.91 -21.48 14.38
CA ARG A 4 8.28 -21.73 13.08
C ARG A 4 8.81 -20.72 12.04
N PRO A 5 9.25 -21.18 10.86
CA PRO A 5 9.64 -20.28 9.77
C PRO A 5 8.52 -19.29 9.43
N GLY A 6 8.86 -18.00 9.34
CA GLY A 6 7.93 -16.93 9.04
C GLY A 6 8.49 -16.03 7.94
N TYR A 7 7.70 -15.81 6.90
CA TYR A 7 8.01 -14.93 5.79
C TYR A 7 6.85 -13.95 5.58
N ASP A 8 7.06 -12.93 4.79
CA ASP A 8 6.04 -11.97 4.38
C ASP A 8 4.73 -12.66 3.96
N TYR A 9 4.82 -13.58 2.98
CA TYR A 9 3.63 -14.30 2.50
C TYR A 9 2.93 -15.15 3.56
N THR A 10 3.67 -15.77 4.48
CA THR A 10 3.10 -16.71 5.45
C THR A 10 2.67 -16.04 6.74
N ALA A 11 3.55 -15.25 7.36
CA ALA A 11 3.30 -14.65 8.67
C ALA A 11 2.50 -13.34 8.57
N PHE A 12 2.80 -12.48 7.57
CA PHE A 12 2.08 -11.23 7.40
C PHE A 12 0.75 -11.45 6.68
N PHE A 13 0.76 -12.02 5.46
CA PHE A 13 -0.46 -12.10 4.64
C PHE A 13 -1.38 -13.30 4.98
N ALA A 14 -0.86 -14.53 4.97
CA ALA A 14 -1.72 -15.71 5.10
C ALA A 14 -2.30 -15.84 6.51
N ARG A 15 -1.46 -15.66 7.56
CA ARG A 15 -1.87 -15.88 8.93
C ARG A 15 -2.76 -14.78 9.51
N SER A 16 -2.69 -13.56 8.98
CA SER A 16 -3.47 -12.42 9.44
C SER A 16 -4.88 -12.33 8.87
N GLY A 17 -5.19 -13.13 7.84
CA GLY A 17 -6.44 -13.04 7.08
C GLY A 17 -6.37 -12.14 5.84
N LEU A 18 -5.33 -11.30 5.69
CA LEU A 18 -5.24 -10.36 4.56
C LEU A 18 -5.29 -11.07 3.20
N MET A 19 -4.63 -12.23 3.08
CA MET A 19 -4.60 -12.99 1.82
C MET A 19 -5.98 -13.52 1.42
N ALA A 20 -6.79 -13.91 2.39
CA ALA A 20 -8.12 -14.46 2.15
C ALA A 20 -9.17 -13.36 1.93
N ASP A 21 -9.13 -12.32 2.76
CA ASP A 21 -10.23 -11.36 2.90
C ASP A 21 -10.07 -10.08 2.06
N LEU A 22 -8.87 -9.83 1.48
CA LEU A 22 -8.67 -8.78 0.46
C LEU A 22 -8.95 -9.27 -0.97
N ALA A 23 -9.14 -10.57 -1.17
CA ALA A 23 -9.56 -11.10 -2.45
C ALA A 23 -11.05 -10.78 -2.72
N PRO A 24 -11.48 -10.75 -3.99
CA PRO A 24 -12.92 -10.67 -4.32
C PRO A 24 -13.68 -11.88 -3.79
N ALA A 25 -14.94 -11.68 -3.35
CA ALA A 25 -15.81 -12.76 -2.92
C ALA A 25 -15.99 -13.80 -4.03
N GLY A 26 -15.77 -15.08 -3.69
CA GLY A 26 -15.84 -16.19 -4.65
C GLY A 26 -14.63 -16.33 -5.59
N GLY A 27 -13.65 -15.42 -5.48
CA GLY A 27 -12.38 -15.51 -6.22
C GLY A 27 -11.35 -16.39 -5.50
N VAL A 28 -10.17 -16.54 -6.12
CA VAL A 28 -9.01 -17.16 -5.48
C VAL A 28 -8.39 -16.20 -4.47
N PRO A 29 -7.77 -16.70 -3.39
CA PRO A 29 -7.05 -15.84 -2.45
C PRO A 29 -6.03 -14.94 -3.14
N LEU A 30 -5.82 -13.75 -2.60
CA LEU A 30 -4.84 -12.80 -3.11
C LEU A 30 -3.44 -13.42 -3.12
N ILE A 31 -2.73 -13.25 -4.24
CA ILE A 31 -1.28 -13.49 -4.30
C ILE A 31 -0.59 -12.12 -4.20
N PRO A 32 -0.04 -11.77 -3.03
CA PRO A 32 0.54 -10.44 -2.85
C PRO A 32 1.90 -10.31 -3.55
N VAL A 33 2.29 -9.07 -3.83
CA VAL A 33 3.67 -8.73 -4.19
C VAL A 33 4.54 -8.83 -2.93
N GLY A 34 5.71 -9.45 -3.05
CA GLY A 34 6.62 -9.63 -1.93
C GLY A 34 7.19 -8.31 -1.38
N GLY A 35 7.46 -8.30 -0.07
CA GLY A 35 8.06 -7.18 0.63
C GLY A 35 7.08 -6.17 1.23
N ILE A 36 5.81 -6.19 0.88
CA ILE A 36 4.81 -5.24 1.42
C ILE A 36 4.73 -5.31 2.95
N GLY A 37 4.65 -6.52 3.49
CA GLY A 37 4.62 -6.73 4.92
C GLY A 37 5.96 -6.43 5.58
N ASP A 38 7.06 -6.87 4.99
CA ASP A 38 8.42 -6.61 5.48
C ASP A 38 8.70 -5.11 5.57
N HIS A 39 8.36 -4.33 4.54
CA HIS A 39 8.50 -2.87 4.55
C HIS A 39 7.62 -2.22 5.62
N SER A 40 6.39 -2.69 5.81
CA SER A 40 5.48 -2.20 6.84
C SER A 40 6.04 -2.42 8.25
N VAL A 41 6.61 -3.60 8.49
CA VAL A 41 7.27 -3.94 9.78
C VAL A 41 8.54 -3.12 9.98
N ALA A 42 9.33 -2.90 8.92
CA ALA A 42 10.54 -2.09 8.99
C ALA A 42 10.25 -0.65 9.44
N VAL A 43 9.19 -0.02 8.92
CA VAL A 43 8.75 1.32 9.35
C VAL A 43 8.33 1.32 10.81
N ALA A 44 7.57 0.31 11.27
CA ALA A 44 7.16 0.17 12.66
C ALA A 44 8.39 0.00 13.59
N LEU A 45 9.37 -0.81 13.17
CA LEU A 45 10.62 -1.00 13.90
C LEU A 45 11.43 0.29 14.00
N ALA A 46 11.58 1.01 12.89
CA ALA A 46 12.28 2.30 12.87
C ALA A 46 11.65 3.31 13.84
N GLY A 47 10.31 3.42 13.86
CA GLY A 47 9.58 4.24 14.82
C GLY A 47 9.80 3.81 16.27
N GLY A 48 9.76 2.51 16.54
CA GLY A 48 10.05 1.95 17.87
C GLY A 48 11.47 2.24 18.35
N ILE A 49 12.47 2.08 17.48
CA ILE A 49 13.87 2.40 17.77
C ILE A 49 14.03 3.89 18.10
N ALA A 50 13.46 4.78 17.27
CA ALA A 50 13.53 6.22 17.50
C ALA A 50 12.89 6.61 18.84
N ALA A 51 11.73 6.06 19.19
CA ALA A 51 11.07 6.28 20.47
C ALA A 51 11.92 5.77 21.66
N SER A 52 12.54 4.60 21.52
CA SER A 52 13.41 4.03 22.55
C SER A 52 14.70 4.84 22.73
N LEU A 53 15.29 5.35 21.66
CA LEU A 53 16.44 6.26 21.72
C LEU A 53 16.06 7.58 22.42
N PHE A 54 14.91 8.16 22.10
CA PHE A 54 14.40 9.35 22.75
C PHE A 54 14.17 9.15 24.26
N LYS A 55 13.60 7.99 24.64
CA LYS A 55 13.47 7.59 26.05
C LYS A 55 14.86 7.51 26.73
N ARG A 56 15.82 6.83 26.09
CA ARG A 56 17.18 6.68 26.62
C ARG A 56 17.87 8.02 26.87
N GLU A 57 17.72 8.99 25.95
CA GLU A 57 18.28 10.33 26.15
C GLU A 57 17.69 11.06 27.39
N ARG A 58 16.47 10.74 27.78
CA ARG A 58 15.80 11.35 28.94
C ARG A 58 16.01 10.62 30.25
N THR A 59 16.15 9.29 30.21
CA THR A 59 16.15 8.43 31.41
C THR A 59 17.49 7.77 31.68
N GLY A 60 18.39 7.75 30.67
CA GLY A 60 19.61 6.95 30.69
C GLY A 60 19.40 5.46 30.46
N GLU A 61 18.16 5.00 30.32
CA GLU A 61 17.80 3.58 30.21
C GLU A 61 17.36 3.23 28.79
N GLY A 62 18.08 2.28 28.17
CA GLY A 62 17.69 1.64 26.91
C GLY A 62 16.70 0.51 27.14
N GLU A 63 16.06 0.07 26.03
CA GLU A 63 15.16 -1.08 26.05
C GLU A 63 15.26 -1.89 24.78
N LYS A 64 14.78 -3.13 24.82
CA LYS A 64 14.65 -3.98 23.65
C LYS A 64 13.35 -3.62 22.91
N VAL A 65 13.45 -3.44 21.61
CA VAL A 65 12.29 -3.20 20.72
C VAL A 65 12.05 -4.45 19.90
N ASP A 66 10.88 -5.07 20.06
CA ASP A 66 10.44 -6.23 19.31
C ASP A 66 9.26 -5.87 18.41
N VAL A 67 9.31 -6.31 17.17
CA VAL A 67 8.20 -6.26 16.21
C VAL A 67 8.02 -7.64 15.57
N SER A 68 6.82 -7.93 15.08
CA SER A 68 6.59 -9.15 14.30
C SER A 68 5.69 -8.90 13.10
N LEU A 69 5.88 -9.69 12.05
CA LEU A 69 5.04 -9.67 10.85
C LEU A 69 3.55 -9.83 11.19
N LEU A 70 3.21 -10.81 12.01
CA LEU A 70 1.83 -11.07 12.40
C LEU A 70 1.22 -9.93 13.22
N GLN A 71 1.96 -9.34 14.17
CA GLN A 71 1.48 -8.22 14.98
C GLN A 71 1.20 -6.99 14.10
N SER A 72 2.13 -6.66 13.21
CA SER A 72 1.98 -5.53 12.29
C SER A 72 0.80 -5.76 11.33
N ALA A 73 0.65 -6.96 10.78
CA ALA A 73 -0.46 -7.32 9.92
C ALA A 73 -1.82 -7.25 10.65
N THR A 74 -1.87 -7.68 11.92
CA THR A 74 -3.08 -7.59 12.74
C THR A 74 -3.45 -6.13 13.03
N PHE A 75 -2.46 -5.27 13.26
CA PHE A 75 -2.67 -3.85 13.46
C PHE A 75 -3.19 -3.18 12.17
N ILE A 76 -2.53 -3.41 11.03
CA ILE A 76 -2.92 -2.84 9.73
C ILE A 76 -4.31 -3.35 9.31
N GLY A 77 -4.59 -4.64 9.50
CA GLY A 77 -5.85 -5.28 9.17
C GLY A 77 -6.93 -5.18 10.28
N CYS A 78 -6.73 -4.38 11.33
CA CYS A 78 -7.59 -4.39 12.53
C CYS A 78 -9.08 -4.16 12.22
N THR A 79 -9.41 -3.29 11.28
CA THR A 79 -10.80 -3.06 10.84
C THR A 79 -11.42 -4.30 10.21
N GLY A 80 -10.66 -5.05 9.41
CA GLY A 80 -11.09 -6.33 8.85
C GLY A 80 -11.33 -7.37 9.93
N VAL A 81 -10.39 -7.50 10.87
CA VAL A 81 -10.50 -8.40 12.02
C VAL A 81 -11.75 -8.10 12.86
N LEU A 82 -11.99 -6.81 13.18
CA LEU A 82 -13.18 -6.38 13.93
C LEU A 82 -14.48 -6.66 13.17
N ASN A 83 -14.48 -6.41 11.86
CA ASN A 83 -15.64 -6.70 11.00
C ASN A 83 -15.97 -8.20 11.00
N GLY A 84 -14.96 -9.06 10.80
CA GLY A 84 -15.13 -10.52 10.85
C GLY A 84 -15.58 -11.00 12.22
N PHE A 85 -14.97 -10.50 13.30
CA PHE A 85 -15.36 -10.83 14.67
C PHE A 85 -16.81 -10.45 14.98
N ASN A 86 -17.29 -9.31 14.45
CA ASN A 86 -18.67 -8.84 14.59
C ASN A 86 -19.65 -9.48 13.59
N GLY A 87 -19.26 -10.54 12.91
CA GLY A 87 -20.12 -11.32 12.01
C GLY A 87 -20.38 -10.70 10.66
N ARG A 88 -19.59 -9.69 10.24
CA ARG A 88 -19.65 -9.18 8.87
C ARG A 88 -19.06 -10.20 7.90
N LYS A 89 -19.76 -10.41 6.78
CA LYS A 89 -19.30 -11.34 5.75
C LYS A 89 -18.03 -10.81 5.07
N LEU A 90 -17.00 -11.66 5.05
CA LEU A 90 -15.75 -11.43 4.34
C LEU A 90 -15.40 -12.69 3.52
N PRO A 91 -14.69 -12.58 2.40
CA PRO A 91 -14.35 -11.36 1.68
C PRO A 91 -15.61 -10.61 1.18
N ARG A 92 -15.46 -9.32 0.88
CA ARG A 92 -16.59 -8.51 0.42
C ARG A 92 -16.92 -8.78 -1.05
N ASP A 93 -18.22 -8.87 -1.33
CA ASP A 93 -18.74 -8.69 -2.67
C ASP A 93 -18.86 -7.17 -2.95
N ARG A 94 -18.51 -6.72 -4.15
CA ARG A 94 -18.61 -5.31 -4.52
C ARG A 94 -20.08 -4.80 -4.56
N TYR A 95 -21.04 -5.68 -4.73
CA TYR A 95 -22.46 -5.39 -4.66
C TYR A 95 -23.02 -5.41 -3.23
N ASP A 96 -22.31 -6.05 -2.31
CA ASP A 96 -22.62 -6.03 -0.87
C ASP A 96 -21.64 -5.18 -0.06
N CYS A 97 -20.83 -4.34 -0.71
CA CYS A 97 -20.00 -3.35 -0.07
C CYS A 97 -20.84 -2.34 0.72
N GLY A 98 -20.24 -1.60 1.65
CA GLY A 98 -20.98 -0.70 2.53
C GLY A 98 -21.70 0.45 1.83
N HIS A 99 -21.29 0.83 0.60
CA HIS A 99 -21.72 2.08 -0.03
C HIS A 99 -21.49 2.06 -1.55
N ALA A 100 -22.53 2.33 -2.36
CA ALA A 100 -22.36 2.41 -3.81
C ALA A 100 -21.41 3.56 -4.23
N GLY A 101 -21.43 4.68 -3.52
CA GLY A 101 -20.48 5.79 -3.72
C GLY A 101 -19.07 5.53 -3.20
N SER A 102 -18.77 4.35 -2.63
CA SER A 102 -17.42 3.92 -2.19
C SER A 102 -17.12 2.53 -2.78
N ASN A 103 -16.82 2.50 -4.07
CA ASN A 103 -16.70 1.26 -4.85
C ASN A 103 -15.82 1.47 -6.09
N THR A 104 -15.46 0.38 -6.74
CA THR A 104 -14.75 0.41 -8.02
C THR A 104 -15.74 0.36 -9.18
N TYR A 105 -15.47 1.13 -10.23
CA TYR A 105 -16.29 1.15 -11.46
C TYR A 105 -15.40 1.07 -12.70
N GLN A 106 -15.94 0.49 -13.76
CA GLN A 106 -15.22 0.30 -15.02
C GLN A 106 -15.75 1.26 -16.09
N GLY A 107 -14.85 1.93 -16.78
CA GLY A 107 -15.19 2.73 -17.95
C GLY A 107 -15.41 1.89 -19.21
N SER A 108 -15.86 2.54 -20.29
CA SER A 108 -16.05 1.89 -21.59
C SER A 108 -14.76 1.38 -22.25
N ASP A 109 -13.62 1.89 -21.80
CA ASP A 109 -12.27 1.49 -22.21
C ASP A 109 -11.74 0.24 -21.48
N GLY A 110 -12.51 -0.27 -20.49
CA GLY A 110 -12.13 -1.42 -19.68
C GLY A 110 -11.21 -1.09 -18.51
N GLU A 111 -10.79 0.16 -18.37
CA GLU A 111 -10.02 0.65 -17.23
C GLU A 111 -10.93 0.87 -16.01
N TRP A 112 -10.33 0.95 -14.82
CA TRP A 112 -11.06 1.06 -13.56
C TRP A 112 -10.71 2.33 -12.80
N PHE A 113 -11.66 2.84 -12.05
CA PHE A 113 -11.46 3.89 -11.06
C PHE A 113 -12.18 3.55 -9.75
N TYR A 114 -11.72 4.15 -8.66
CA TYR A 114 -12.37 4.08 -7.37
C TYR A 114 -13.14 5.36 -7.12
N LEU A 115 -14.43 5.23 -6.83
CA LEU A 115 -15.28 6.33 -6.41
C LEU A 115 -15.30 6.39 -4.88
N ALA A 116 -15.17 7.59 -4.29
CA ALA A 116 -15.16 7.78 -2.83
C ALA A 116 -16.13 8.88 -2.36
N VAL A 117 -17.27 9.01 -3.02
CA VAL A 117 -18.38 9.92 -2.63
C VAL A 117 -19.19 9.26 -1.52
N ILE A 118 -18.64 9.28 -0.29
CA ILE A 118 -19.21 8.57 0.87
C ILE A 118 -20.20 9.41 1.69
N ASP A 119 -20.20 10.74 1.53
CA ASP A 119 -21.15 11.61 2.21
C ASP A 119 -22.48 11.64 1.46
N TYR A 120 -23.50 11.04 2.05
CA TYR A 120 -24.83 10.98 1.46
C TYR A 120 -25.41 12.38 1.13
N ARG A 121 -24.97 13.43 1.81
CA ARG A 121 -25.41 14.82 1.51
C ARG A 121 -24.96 15.25 0.10
N ARG A 122 -23.88 14.69 -0.42
CA ARG A 122 -23.41 14.95 -1.80
C ARG A 122 -24.06 14.05 -2.84
N PHE A 123 -24.87 13.08 -2.43
CA PHE A 123 -25.50 12.14 -3.36
C PHE A 123 -26.39 12.81 -4.44
N PRO A 124 -27.22 13.81 -4.12
CA PRO A 124 -28.00 14.51 -5.16
C PRO A 124 -27.12 15.27 -6.16
N GLU A 125 -26.08 15.96 -5.70
CA GLU A 125 -25.09 16.62 -6.55
C GLU A 125 -24.38 15.63 -7.45
N PHE A 126 -23.89 14.54 -6.86
CA PHE A 126 -23.22 13.47 -7.59
C PHE A 126 -24.12 12.88 -8.68
N CYS A 127 -25.37 12.55 -8.38
CA CYS A 127 -26.32 12.06 -9.38
C CYS A 127 -26.53 13.06 -10.54
N GLN A 128 -26.60 14.35 -10.23
CA GLN A 128 -26.71 15.38 -11.26
C GLN A 128 -25.46 15.43 -12.16
N VAL A 129 -24.28 15.39 -11.57
CA VAL A 129 -23.00 15.45 -12.29
C VAL A 129 -22.85 14.26 -13.24
N ILE A 130 -23.16 13.05 -12.78
CA ILE A 130 -23.05 11.86 -13.64
C ILE A 130 -24.23 11.70 -14.63
N GLY A 131 -25.17 12.65 -14.64
CA GLY A 131 -26.31 12.63 -15.58
C GLY A 131 -27.42 11.65 -15.21
N LEU A 132 -27.65 11.42 -13.92
CA LEU A 132 -28.72 10.59 -13.35
C LEU A 132 -29.52 11.34 -12.26
N PRO A 133 -29.97 12.60 -12.49
CA PRO A 133 -30.60 13.42 -11.45
C PRO A 133 -31.87 12.78 -10.86
N GLU A 134 -32.59 11.95 -11.62
CA GLU A 134 -33.82 11.26 -11.18
C GLU A 134 -33.53 10.24 -10.06
N ILE A 135 -32.32 9.69 -10.00
CA ILE A 135 -31.91 8.70 -8.98
C ILE A 135 -31.93 9.32 -7.58
N ALA A 136 -31.57 10.60 -7.46
CA ALA A 136 -31.56 11.29 -6.17
C ALA A 136 -32.97 11.43 -5.55
N SER A 137 -34.02 11.47 -6.37
CA SER A 137 -35.40 11.56 -5.93
C SER A 137 -36.17 10.22 -5.94
N ASP A 138 -35.53 9.16 -6.42
CA ASP A 138 -36.13 7.82 -6.46
C ASP A 138 -36.35 7.30 -5.02
N PRO A 139 -37.59 6.85 -4.67
CA PRO A 139 -37.89 6.31 -3.35
C PRO A 139 -36.98 5.16 -2.89
N ARG A 140 -36.33 4.47 -3.82
CA ARG A 140 -35.35 3.40 -3.52
C ARG A 140 -34.05 3.95 -2.97
N PHE A 141 -33.71 5.25 -3.17
CA PHE A 141 -32.41 5.81 -2.86
C PHE A 141 -32.46 7.18 -2.17
N ASN A 142 -33.62 7.81 -2.06
CA ASN A 142 -33.81 9.20 -1.60
C ASN A 142 -33.75 9.38 -0.08
N THR A 143 -33.47 8.33 0.67
CA THR A 143 -33.16 8.39 2.11
C THR A 143 -31.92 7.55 2.40
N VAL A 144 -31.24 7.86 3.49
CA VAL A 144 -30.04 7.10 3.91
C VAL A 144 -30.35 5.61 4.05
N ASP A 145 -31.44 5.26 4.72
CA ASP A 145 -31.84 3.86 4.93
C ASP A 145 -32.17 3.14 3.62
N ALA A 146 -32.92 3.81 2.74
CA ALA A 146 -33.28 3.26 1.42
C ALA A 146 -32.02 3.07 0.54
N TYR A 147 -31.12 4.04 0.53
CA TYR A 147 -29.84 3.97 -0.14
C TYR A 147 -29.01 2.73 0.27
N TYR A 148 -28.81 2.55 1.58
CA TYR A 148 -28.04 1.41 2.09
C TYR A 148 -28.75 0.06 1.86
N LYS A 149 -30.08 0.04 1.95
CA LYS A 149 -30.88 -1.18 1.70
C LYS A 149 -30.77 -1.62 0.24
N ASN A 150 -30.76 -0.68 -0.70
CA ASN A 150 -30.79 -0.95 -2.13
C ASN A 150 -29.43 -0.71 -2.81
N LYS A 151 -28.33 -0.66 -2.05
CA LYS A 151 -26.97 -0.36 -2.54
C LYS A 151 -26.52 -1.24 -3.71
N ALA A 152 -26.89 -2.53 -3.72
CA ALA A 152 -26.57 -3.45 -4.82
C ALA A 152 -27.20 -3.01 -6.13
N GLU A 153 -28.48 -2.67 -6.10
CA GLU A 153 -29.20 -2.17 -7.27
C GLU A 153 -28.60 -0.85 -7.76
N LEU A 154 -28.30 0.07 -6.83
CA LEU A 154 -27.66 1.33 -7.16
C LEU A 154 -26.27 1.12 -7.78
N THR A 155 -25.48 0.17 -7.28
CA THR A 155 -24.20 -0.19 -7.87
C THR A 155 -24.36 -0.68 -9.31
N HIS A 156 -25.36 -1.50 -9.60
CA HIS A 156 -25.66 -1.92 -10.99
C HIS A 156 -26.09 -0.76 -11.89
N ILE A 157 -26.81 0.23 -11.36
CA ILE A 157 -27.16 1.44 -12.13
C ILE A 157 -25.89 2.22 -12.47
N PHE A 158 -24.98 2.39 -11.50
CA PHE A 158 -23.72 3.08 -11.71
C PHE A 158 -22.77 2.31 -12.64
N ASP A 159 -22.73 0.97 -12.58
CA ASP A 159 -21.99 0.15 -13.55
C ASP A 159 -22.38 0.47 -14.99
N LYS A 160 -23.69 0.53 -15.25
CA LYS A 160 -24.19 0.85 -16.59
C LYS A 160 -23.84 2.27 -17.00
N LYS A 161 -23.95 3.20 -16.06
CA LYS A 161 -23.65 4.62 -16.33
C LYS A 161 -22.17 4.85 -16.63
N PHE A 162 -21.30 4.29 -15.81
CA PHE A 162 -19.87 4.47 -15.99
C PHE A 162 -19.32 3.74 -17.22
N ALA A 163 -19.96 2.70 -17.68
CA ALA A 163 -19.63 2.03 -18.94
C ALA A 163 -19.96 2.84 -20.21
N GLU A 164 -20.62 4.01 -20.11
CA GLU A 164 -20.95 4.86 -21.25
C GLU A 164 -19.73 5.63 -21.80
N HIS A 165 -18.74 5.94 -20.95
CA HIS A 165 -17.57 6.73 -21.32
C HIS A 165 -16.28 6.11 -20.77
N PRO A 166 -15.10 6.44 -21.35
CA PRO A 166 -13.81 6.00 -20.82
C PRO A 166 -13.53 6.62 -19.44
N VAL A 167 -12.64 5.99 -18.67
CA VAL A 167 -12.28 6.45 -17.31
C VAL A 167 -11.76 7.89 -17.32
N SER A 168 -11.02 8.30 -18.35
CA SER A 168 -10.51 9.68 -18.48
C SER A 168 -11.62 10.73 -18.49
N TYR A 169 -12.75 10.45 -19.17
CA TYR A 169 -13.92 11.34 -19.18
C TYR A 169 -14.52 11.49 -17.77
N TRP A 170 -14.67 10.37 -17.05
CA TRP A 170 -15.20 10.39 -15.69
C TRP A 170 -14.26 11.08 -14.72
N HIS A 171 -12.96 10.89 -14.89
CA HIS A 171 -11.94 11.57 -14.10
C HIS A 171 -12.05 13.08 -14.24
N GLU A 172 -12.00 13.60 -15.47
CA GLU A 172 -12.13 15.03 -15.73
C GLU A 172 -13.43 15.61 -15.16
N LEU A 173 -14.57 14.94 -15.38
CA LEU A 173 -15.88 15.37 -14.92
C LEU A 173 -15.97 15.40 -13.38
N LEU A 174 -15.49 14.37 -12.70
CA LEU A 174 -15.57 14.26 -11.25
C LEU A 174 -14.57 15.21 -10.56
N GLU A 175 -13.42 15.48 -11.18
CA GLU A 175 -12.44 16.44 -10.70
C GLU A 175 -12.97 17.87 -10.80
N GLU A 176 -13.61 18.26 -11.91
CA GLU A 176 -14.24 19.57 -12.09
C GLU A 176 -15.27 19.89 -10.99
N HIS A 177 -15.91 18.86 -10.45
CA HIS A 177 -16.93 18.99 -9.40
C HIS A 177 -16.42 18.64 -7.99
N ASP A 178 -15.10 18.52 -7.79
CA ASP A 178 -14.48 18.18 -6.50
C ASP A 178 -15.12 16.93 -5.86
N LEU A 179 -15.44 15.93 -6.67
CA LEU A 179 -16.00 14.65 -6.24
C LEU A 179 -14.88 13.61 -6.05
N PRO A 180 -14.68 13.09 -4.83
CA PRO A 180 -13.54 12.22 -4.52
C PRO A 180 -13.56 10.92 -5.34
N HIS A 181 -12.52 10.70 -6.11
CA HIS A 181 -12.30 9.51 -6.93
C HIS A 181 -10.80 9.36 -7.25
N GLU A 182 -10.39 8.21 -7.79
CA GLU A 182 -9.03 8.02 -8.30
C GLU A 182 -9.00 6.90 -9.35
N ILE A 183 -8.22 7.07 -10.40
CA ILE A 183 -7.98 6.04 -11.42
C ILE A 183 -7.12 4.93 -10.82
N LEU A 184 -7.49 3.66 -11.01
CA LEU A 184 -6.68 2.54 -10.59
C LEU A 184 -5.44 2.43 -11.49
N ARG A 185 -4.26 2.64 -10.90
CA ARG A 185 -2.99 2.56 -11.62
C ARG A 185 -2.33 1.20 -11.43
N HIS A 186 -1.55 0.78 -12.41
CA HIS A 186 -0.67 -0.35 -12.28
C HIS A 186 0.71 0.07 -11.74
N PHE A 187 1.42 -0.85 -11.09
CA PHE A 187 2.76 -0.57 -10.54
C PHE A 187 3.74 0.00 -11.59
N LYS A 188 3.63 -0.44 -12.84
CA LYS A 188 4.48 0.03 -13.95
C LYS A 188 4.32 1.52 -14.25
N ASP A 189 3.15 2.09 -13.93
CA ASP A 189 2.78 3.47 -14.25
C ASP A 189 3.10 4.44 -13.09
N VAL A 190 3.37 3.90 -11.89
CA VAL A 190 3.66 4.69 -10.68
C VAL A 190 4.90 5.58 -10.82
N PRO A 191 6.01 5.14 -11.44
CA PRO A 191 7.18 6.00 -11.63
C PRO A 191 6.92 7.25 -12.48
N ASP A 192 5.93 7.21 -13.37
CA ASP A 192 5.55 8.31 -14.27
C ASP A 192 4.47 9.21 -13.69
N ASP A 193 3.95 8.90 -12.49
CA ASP A 193 2.96 9.72 -11.83
C ASP A 193 3.53 11.10 -11.46
N PRO A 194 2.85 12.22 -11.84
CA PRO A 194 3.35 13.57 -11.58
C PRO A 194 3.63 13.86 -10.10
N GLN A 195 2.83 13.31 -9.16
CA GLN A 195 3.05 13.50 -7.73
C GLN A 195 4.26 12.70 -7.22
N VAL A 196 4.46 11.49 -7.76
CA VAL A 196 5.63 10.66 -7.45
C VAL A 196 6.91 11.36 -7.91
N GLN A 197 6.90 11.93 -9.12
CA GLN A 197 8.04 12.66 -9.68
C GLN A 197 8.30 13.98 -8.94
N ALA A 198 7.28 14.80 -8.74
CA ALA A 198 7.41 16.11 -8.10
C ALA A 198 7.90 16.03 -6.64
N ASN A 199 7.59 14.95 -5.95
CA ASN A 199 8.00 14.72 -4.56
C ASN A 199 9.21 13.79 -4.42
N HIS A 200 9.81 13.35 -5.52
CA HIS A 200 10.94 12.42 -5.52
C HIS A 200 10.69 11.15 -4.68
N TYR A 201 9.46 10.60 -4.75
CA TYR A 201 9.15 9.34 -4.05
C TYR A 201 9.89 8.15 -4.63
N MET A 202 10.26 8.26 -5.89
CA MET A 202 11.12 7.32 -6.59
C MET A 202 12.22 8.07 -7.32
N TYR A 203 13.36 7.41 -7.51
CA TYR A 203 14.48 7.94 -8.27
C TYR A 203 14.95 6.93 -9.31
N PRO A 204 15.29 7.42 -10.53
CA PRO A 204 15.86 6.56 -11.57
C PRO A 204 17.30 6.17 -11.21
N TYR A 205 17.66 4.95 -11.57
CA TYR A 205 19.03 4.46 -11.43
C TYR A 205 19.45 3.73 -12.69
N GLU A 206 20.70 3.93 -13.10
CA GLU A 206 21.31 3.23 -14.20
C GLU A 206 22.52 2.42 -13.72
N TYR A 207 22.49 1.10 -13.94
CA TYR A 207 23.59 0.21 -13.64
C TYR A 207 24.76 0.42 -14.60
N LYS A 208 25.95 -0.05 -14.23
CA LYS A 208 27.16 0.07 -15.07
C LYS A 208 27.04 -0.60 -16.44
N ASP A 209 26.16 -1.57 -16.57
CA ASP A 209 25.88 -2.27 -17.85
C ASP A 209 24.82 -1.55 -18.72
N GLY A 210 24.37 -0.38 -18.29
CA GLY A 210 23.32 0.41 -18.96
C GLY A 210 21.88 0.02 -18.65
N THR A 211 21.67 -1.00 -17.82
CA THR A 211 20.32 -1.39 -17.36
C THR A 211 19.73 -0.28 -16.50
N LYS A 212 18.49 0.13 -16.79
CA LYS A 212 17.77 1.16 -16.03
C LYS A 212 16.74 0.54 -15.11
N THR A 213 16.58 1.15 -13.96
CA THR A 213 15.57 0.79 -12.96
C THR A 213 15.13 2.01 -12.16
N VAL A 214 14.21 1.83 -11.25
CA VAL A 214 13.78 2.84 -10.28
C VAL A 214 13.84 2.27 -8.87
N PHE A 215 14.17 3.10 -7.90
CA PHE A 215 14.12 2.75 -6.47
C PHE A 215 13.20 3.71 -5.75
N SER A 216 12.53 3.23 -4.70
CA SER A 216 11.74 4.08 -3.81
C SER A 216 12.63 4.80 -2.82
N ASN A 217 12.33 6.06 -2.53
CA ASN A 217 12.82 6.74 -1.35
C ASN A 217 12.14 6.21 -0.09
N GLY A 218 12.68 6.57 1.08
CA GLY A 218 12.02 6.26 2.35
C GLY A 218 10.66 6.96 2.46
N PRO A 219 9.70 6.39 3.23
CA PRO A 219 8.33 6.93 3.31
C PRO A 219 8.20 8.18 4.20
N VAL A 220 9.31 8.67 4.77
CA VAL A 220 9.33 9.86 5.66
C VAL A 220 10.15 10.95 5.01
N HIS A 221 9.55 12.13 4.87
CA HIS A 221 10.20 13.33 4.41
C HIS A 221 10.59 14.24 5.58
N PHE A 222 11.85 14.67 5.60
CA PHE A 222 12.34 15.66 6.56
C PHE A 222 12.57 16.99 5.84
N SER A 223 12.01 18.07 6.34
CA SER A 223 12.14 19.40 5.72
C SER A 223 13.58 19.93 5.62
N SER A 224 14.50 19.34 6.38
CA SER A 224 15.94 19.65 6.36
C SER A 224 16.75 18.83 5.34
N ILE A 225 16.12 17.89 4.63
CA ILE A 225 16.79 16.99 3.69
C ILE A 225 16.06 17.12 2.34
N ASP A 226 16.80 17.48 1.30
CA ASP A 226 16.26 17.44 -0.06
C ASP A 226 16.16 15.98 -0.52
N PRO A 227 14.95 15.45 -0.80
CA PRO A 227 14.79 14.09 -1.26
C PRO A 227 15.52 13.78 -2.58
N ALA A 228 15.80 14.79 -3.41
CA ALA A 228 16.59 14.62 -4.62
C ALA A 228 18.09 14.38 -4.34
N GLU A 229 18.58 14.78 -3.16
CA GLU A 229 19.97 14.63 -2.74
C GLU A 229 20.23 13.34 -1.93
N ILE A 230 19.19 12.53 -1.68
CA ILE A 230 19.37 11.27 -0.94
C ILE A 230 20.18 10.29 -1.80
N PRO A 231 21.41 9.90 -1.36
CA PRO A 231 22.28 9.06 -2.18
C PRO A 231 21.72 7.64 -2.30
N CYS A 232 21.54 7.18 -3.53
CA CYS A 232 21.26 5.78 -3.79
C CYS A 232 22.55 4.95 -3.64
N LYS A 233 22.63 4.15 -2.59
CA LYS A 233 23.72 3.17 -2.41
C LYS A 233 23.19 1.77 -2.71
N ILE A 234 23.54 1.25 -3.87
CA ILE A 234 23.21 -0.13 -4.23
C ILE A 234 24.19 -1.08 -3.56
N SER A 235 23.68 -2.22 -3.06
CA SER A 235 24.50 -3.29 -2.54
C SER A 235 25.44 -3.81 -3.64
N GLY A 236 26.69 -4.03 -3.28
CA GLY A 236 27.66 -4.68 -4.15
C GLY A 236 27.50 -6.20 -4.17
N PRO A 237 28.33 -6.90 -4.93
CA PRO A 237 28.41 -8.36 -4.83
C PRO A 237 28.74 -8.81 -3.41
N ILE A 238 28.31 -10.01 -3.06
CA ILE A 238 28.59 -10.62 -1.75
C ILE A 238 30.11 -10.56 -1.50
N GLY A 239 30.48 -10.08 -0.34
CA GLY A 239 31.89 -9.99 0.07
C GLY A 239 32.62 -8.70 -0.35
N ARG A 240 31.96 -7.77 -1.07
CA ARG A 240 32.59 -6.51 -1.53
C ARG A 240 33.27 -5.74 -0.40
N ASP A 241 32.63 -5.67 0.76
CA ASP A 241 33.07 -4.84 1.87
C ASP A 241 33.73 -5.68 3.00
N THR A 242 33.91 -7.00 2.83
CA THR A 242 34.37 -7.93 3.85
C THR A 242 35.79 -7.55 4.37
N ALA A 243 36.73 -7.30 3.46
CA ALA A 243 38.08 -6.94 3.84
C ALA A 243 38.10 -5.64 4.65
N GLN A 244 37.41 -4.61 4.21
CA GLN A 244 37.31 -3.32 4.90
C GLN A 244 36.75 -3.48 6.32
N VAL A 245 35.65 -4.23 6.48
CA VAL A 245 35.03 -4.47 7.79
C VAL A 245 36.00 -5.21 8.74
N LEU A 246 36.73 -6.19 8.23
CA LEU A 246 37.70 -6.93 9.04
C LEU A 246 38.88 -6.05 9.46
N GLU A 247 39.36 -5.18 8.58
CA GLU A 247 40.38 -4.18 8.93
C GLU A 247 39.91 -3.22 10.04
N GLU A 248 38.69 -2.72 9.94
CA GLU A 248 38.04 -1.87 10.95
C GLU A 248 37.89 -2.60 12.30
N LEU A 249 37.73 -3.93 12.28
CA LEU A 249 37.70 -4.79 13.46
C LEU A 249 39.12 -5.13 14.02
N GLY A 250 40.17 -4.70 13.33
CA GLY A 250 41.55 -4.85 13.78
C GLY A 250 42.31 -6.09 13.26
N TYR A 251 41.73 -6.81 12.29
CA TYR A 251 42.44 -7.90 11.62
C TYR A 251 43.52 -7.34 10.69
N THR A 252 44.66 -8.01 10.65
CA THR A 252 45.75 -7.65 9.75
C THR A 252 45.44 -8.12 8.31
N GLN A 253 46.06 -7.48 7.34
CA GLN A 253 45.99 -7.90 5.94
C GLN A 253 46.39 -9.36 5.71
N ALA A 254 47.40 -9.86 6.50
CA ALA A 254 47.84 -11.24 6.42
C ALA A 254 46.76 -12.23 6.93
N GLU A 255 46.08 -11.88 8.02
CA GLU A 255 44.97 -12.70 8.54
C GLU A 255 43.78 -12.72 7.57
N ILE A 256 43.42 -11.58 7.00
CA ILE A 256 42.35 -11.48 6.00
C ILE A 256 42.70 -12.30 4.76
N ALA A 257 43.92 -12.22 4.25
CA ALA A 257 44.38 -13.02 3.13
C ALA A 257 44.27 -14.54 3.41
N ALA A 258 44.70 -14.96 4.62
CA ALA A 258 44.57 -16.37 5.03
C ALA A 258 43.09 -16.82 5.10
N MET A 259 42.19 -15.96 5.60
CA MET A 259 40.75 -16.27 5.60
C MET A 259 40.16 -16.46 4.19
N TYR A 260 40.63 -15.66 3.20
CA TYR A 260 40.26 -15.84 1.79
C TYR A 260 40.78 -17.16 1.22
N GLU A 261 42.07 -17.48 1.48
CA GLU A 261 42.68 -18.74 1.03
C GLU A 261 41.99 -19.96 1.64
N ASN A 262 41.62 -19.89 2.91
CA ASN A 262 40.90 -20.94 3.61
C ASN A 262 39.39 -20.99 3.26
N LYS A 263 38.88 -20.05 2.45
CA LYS A 263 37.45 -19.92 2.09
C LYS A 263 36.52 -19.70 3.29
N GLU A 264 37.01 -19.11 4.35
CA GLU A 264 36.24 -18.70 5.53
C GLU A 264 35.41 -17.44 5.25
N ILE A 265 35.85 -16.63 4.31
CA ILE A 265 35.20 -15.40 3.84
C ILE A 265 35.15 -15.33 2.30
N ARG A 266 34.35 -14.43 1.79
CA ARG A 266 34.17 -14.13 0.36
C ARG A 266 34.38 -12.67 0.08
#